data_b4bf31468ae9631b5a579ba41fd6923d
#
_entry.id   b4bf31468ae9631b5a579ba41fd6923d
#
_cell.length_a   1.000
_cell.length_b   1.000
_cell.length_c   1.000
_cell.angle_alpha   90.00
_cell.angle_beta   90.00
_cell.angle_gamma   90.00
#
_symmetry.space_group_name_H-M   'P 1'
#
loop_
_entity.id
_entity.type
_entity.pdbx_description
1 polymer ?
#
loop_
_entity_poly.entity_id
_entity_poly.type
_entity_poly.pdbx_seq_one_letter_code
_entity_poly.pdbx_strand_id
1 'polypeptide(L)'
;MKPEAPKSIAIVAQFYEPEPCAASNRLSSLAENLADRGHRVTVFTGMPSFPWGKVHADYRGKPSCTEYAGNVRIERRRAFVAEKGERGGRARGWISLSLAVTRAILFSRERFDTVVVSSPPITMTLPALLGAWRHRARLVIDVRDVFPDMGVRLGVWKANGSIVRALGAAVGTLYRHAALVVAVTPSARRSILEHGVPAERVLLAPNGFAFSQGVVPRPERSQRRPFTIAYAGNMGLATGLGMVLDAAALLRDRSDLRFVLAGGGLDAAKLQARIQSEGLNNVEFRGVVTRRESLELLALADATIVPLHRGLTDAIPSKMFDALAIGCPMILSARGESVELLARSQTGLHVEPNDAAALVRGIVECSNNRETFERRSIAGQTFVREHFDRDAIMGGLAQTIGAIA
;
A
#
# COMPACT_ATOMS: atom_id res chain seq x y z
N MET A 1 -12.12 -27.38 15.90
CA MET A 1 -13.17 -26.51 15.33
C MET A 1 -13.85 -27.28 14.20
N LYS A 2 -15.20 -27.29 14.10
CA LYS A 2 -15.89 -27.83 12.92
C LYS A 2 -15.49 -26.97 11.71
N PRO A 3 -15.19 -27.57 10.55
CA PRO A 3 -14.93 -26.79 9.34
C PRO A 3 -16.18 -25.94 9.03
N GLU A 4 -15.98 -24.65 8.83
CA GLU A 4 -17.06 -23.75 8.40
C GLU A 4 -17.56 -24.20 7.01
N ALA A 5 -18.87 -24.07 6.78
CA ALA A 5 -19.43 -24.41 5.47
C ALA A 5 -18.80 -23.49 4.39
N PRO A 6 -18.45 -24.02 3.23
CA PRO A 6 -17.91 -23.21 2.12
C PRO A 6 -18.84 -22.06 1.77
N LYS A 7 -18.29 -20.83 1.73
CA LYS A 7 -19.00 -19.61 1.36
C LYS A 7 -18.55 -19.11 0.01
N SER A 8 -19.37 -18.32 -0.67
CA SER A 8 -19.02 -17.64 -1.90
C SER A 8 -18.76 -16.17 -1.62
N ILE A 9 -17.55 -15.71 -1.90
CA ILE A 9 -17.05 -14.39 -1.50
C ILE A 9 -16.60 -13.62 -2.76
N ALA A 10 -17.18 -12.45 -2.98
CA ALA A 10 -16.77 -11.51 -3.99
C ALA A 10 -15.80 -10.49 -3.38
N ILE A 11 -14.66 -10.24 -4.02
CA ILE A 11 -13.74 -9.15 -3.69
C ILE A 11 -13.78 -8.11 -4.80
N VAL A 12 -14.08 -6.86 -4.45
CA VAL A 12 -14.15 -5.73 -5.38
C VAL A 12 -12.93 -4.84 -5.16
N ALA A 13 -12.06 -4.74 -6.17
CA ALA A 13 -10.77 -4.09 -6.07
C ALA A 13 -10.44 -3.22 -7.27
N GLN A 14 -9.72 -2.10 -7.05
CA GLN A 14 -9.12 -1.34 -8.14
C GLN A 14 -7.89 -2.05 -8.71
N PHE A 15 -7.02 -2.52 -7.81
CA PHE A 15 -5.75 -3.17 -8.14
C PHE A 15 -5.75 -4.59 -7.55
N TYR A 16 -5.29 -5.51 -8.36
CA TYR A 16 -5.05 -6.89 -7.98
C TYR A 16 -3.83 -7.42 -8.72
N GLU A 17 -3.22 -8.51 -8.28
CA GLU A 17 -2.08 -9.09 -8.99
C GLU A 17 -2.34 -9.23 -10.50
N PRO A 18 -1.33 -9.04 -11.36
CA PRO A 18 0.11 -8.91 -11.06
C PRO A 18 0.58 -7.46 -10.79
N GLU A 19 -0.28 -6.53 -10.40
CA GLU A 19 0.09 -5.13 -10.16
C GLU A 19 0.91 -4.97 -8.88
N PRO A 20 2.17 -4.44 -8.95
CA PRO A 20 3.07 -4.39 -7.80
C PRO A 20 2.76 -3.23 -6.86
N CYS A 21 1.69 -3.33 -6.08
CA CYS A 21 1.31 -2.32 -5.10
C CYS A 21 0.78 -2.94 -3.79
N ALA A 22 0.81 -2.15 -2.71
CA ALA A 22 0.39 -2.61 -1.39
C ALA A 22 -1.06 -3.09 -1.34
N ALA A 23 -1.95 -2.46 -2.14
CA ALA A 23 -3.35 -2.85 -2.25
C ALA A 23 -3.50 -4.25 -2.85
N SER A 24 -2.82 -4.48 -3.97
CA SER A 24 -2.80 -5.77 -4.65
C SER A 24 -2.26 -6.86 -3.72
N ASN A 25 -1.07 -6.67 -3.14
CA ASN A 25 -0.44 -7.63 -2.24
C ASN A 25 -1.34 -8.00 -1.04
N ARG A 26 -2.06 -7.03 -0.48
CA ARG A 26 -2.98 -7.24 0.63
C ARG A 26 -4.18 -8.09 0.22
N LEU A 27 -4.79 -7.75 -0.92
CA LEU A 27 -5.99 -8.43 -1.38
C LEU A 27 -5.69 -9.82 -1.94
N SER A 28 -4.53 -10.03 -2.58
CA SER A 28 -4.11 -11.37 -3.00
C SER A 28 -3.91 -12.27 -1.77
N SER A 29 -3.19 -11.81 -0.75
CA SER A 29 -3.05 -12.58 0.51
C SER A 29 -4.41 -12.88 1.16
N LEU A 30 -5.36 -11.94 1.16
CA LEU A 30 -6.71 -12.18 1.70
C LEU A 30 -7.46 -13.22 0.87
N ALA A 31 -7.44 -13.08 -0.45
CA ALA A 31 -8.15 -13.99 -1.36
C ALA A 31 -7.61 -15.42 -1.25
N GLU A 32 -6.29 -15.59 -1.21
CA GLU A 32 -5.62 -16.87 -1.01
C GLU A 32 -6.02 -17.49 0.33
N ASN A 33 -5.94 -16.75 1.43
CA ASN A 33 -6.32 -17.22 2.75
C ASN A 33 -7.80 -17.62 2.86
N LEU A 34 -8.70 -16.94 2.15
CA LEU A 34 -10.11 -17.32 2.04
C LEU A 34 -10.28 -18.61 1.23
N ALA A 35 -9.59 -18.73 0.10
CA ALA A 35 -9.64 -19.91 -0.76
C ALA A 35 -9.05 -21.15 -0.07
N ASP A 36 -7.96 -21.01 0.67
CA ASP A 36 -7.31 -22.08 1.44
C ASP A 36 -8.21 -22.61 2.59
N ARG A 37 -9.16 -21.79 3.05
CA ARG A 37 -10.20 -22.20 4.00
C ARG A 37 -11.40 -22.89 3.34
N GLY A 38 -11.32 -23.11 2.03
CA GLY A 38 -12.37 -23.78 1.26
C GLY A 38 -13.49 -22.86 0.78
N HIS A 39 -13.38 -21.53 0.92
CA HIS A 39 -14.33 -20.59 0.35
C HIS A 39 -14.12 -20.44 -1.15
N ARG A 40 -15.22 -20.20 -1.89
CA ARG A 40 -15.14 -19.83 -3.31
C ARG A 40 -14.92 -18.33 -3.42
N VAL A 41 -13.80 -17.92 -3.99
CA VAL A 41 -13.42 -16.51 -4.07
C VAL A 41 -13.41 -16.05 -5.52
N THR A 42 -14.15 -14.95 -5.79
CA THR A 42 -14.14 -14.28 -7.09
C THR A 42 -13.75 -12.81 -6.91
N VAL A 43 -12.66 -12.40 -7.56
CA VAL A 43 -12.15 -11.03 -7.53
C VAL A 43 -12.64 -10.28 -8.77
N PHE A 44 -13.34 -9.17 -8.58
CA PHE A 44 -13.76 -8.24 -9.63
C PHE A 44 -12.83 -7.04 -9.67
N THR A 45 -12.10 -6.85 -10.77
CA THR A 45 -11.06 -5.83 -10.88
C THR A 45 -10.90 -5.30 -12.32
N GLY A 46 -10.00 -4.34 -12.50
CA GLY A 46 -9.62 -3.81 -13.81
C GLY A 46 -8.57 -4.65 -14.52
N MET A 47 -8.30 -4.30 -15.80
CA MET A 47 -7.10 -4.78 -16.48
C MET A 47 -5.86 -4.17 -15.83
N PRO A 48 -4.77 -4.94 -15.62
CA PRO A 48 -3.56 -4.44 -14.99
C PRO A 48 -2.99 -3.22 -15.73
N SER A 49 -2.73 -2.15 -14.99
CA SER A 49 -2.26 -0.86 -15.54
C SER A 49 -1.25 -0.13 -14.68
N PHE A 50 -1.15 -0.48 -13.39
CA PHE A 50 -0.19 0.09 -12.47
C PHE A 50 1.15 -0.66 -12.54
N PRO A 51 2.31 0.03 -12.48
CA PRO A 51 2.50 1.48 -12.26
C PRO A 51 2.62 2.31 -13.55
N TRP A 52 2.45 1.70 -14.72
CA TRP A 52 2.79 2.32 -16.01
C TRP A 52 1.75 3.33 -16.52
N GLY A 53 0.50 3.32 -16.00
CA GLY A 53 -0.60 4.13 -16.51
C GLY A 53 -1.03 3.72 -17.93
N LYS A 54 -0.78 2.47 -18.30
CA LYS A 54 -1.18 1.83 -19.56
C LYS A 54 -1.52 0.38 -19.28
N VAL A 55 -2.54 -0.15 -19.95
CA VAL A 55 -2.89 -1.56 -19.83
C VAL A 55 -1.69 -2.42 -20.24
N HIS A 56 -1.35 -3.41 -19.42
CA HIS A 56 -0.27 -4.35 -19.67
C HIS A 56 -0.46 -5.09 -21.00
N ALA A 57 0.62 -5.41 -21.70
CA ALA A 57 0.61 -5.92 -23.07
C ALA A 57 -0.32 -7.12 -23.23
N ASP A 58 -0.29 -8.07 -22.32
CA ASP A 58 -1.05 -9.33 -22.37
C ASP A 58 -2.57 -9.13 -22.25
N TYR A 59 -3.01 -7.95 -21.81
CA TYR A 59 -4.42 -7.60 -21.60
C TYR A 59 -4.95 -6.57 -22.60
N ARG A 60 -4.10 -6.05 -23.49
CA ARG A 60 -4.50 -5.04 -24.47
C ARG A 60 -5.56 -5.60 -25.44
N GLY A 61 -6.55 -4.77 -25.77
CA GLY A 61 -7.61 -5.12 -26.69
C GLY A 61 -8.71 -6.01 -26.12
N LYS A 62 -8.52 -6.65 -24.98
CA LYS A 62 -9.53 -7.52 -24.37
C LYS A 62 -10.62 -6.68 -23.68
N PRO A 63 -11.92 -6.91 -23.94
CA PRO A 63 -13.02 -6.24 -23.24
C PRO A 63 -13.21 -6.80 -21.81
N SER A 64 -12.91 -8.09 -21.61
CA SER A 64 -12.93 -8.81 -20.33
C SER A 64 -11.96 -9.97 -20.39
N CYS A 65 -11.55 -10.43 -19.21
CA CYS A 65 -10.71 -11.60 -19.03
C CYS A 65 -11.11 -12.32 -17.75
N THR A 66 -11.24 -13.63 -17.79
CA THR A 66 -11.37 -14.49 -16.61
C THR A 66 -10.12 -15.33 -16.50
N GLU A 67 -9.47 -15.30 -15.37
CA GLU A 67 -8.25 -16.04 -15.09
C GLU A 67 -8.29 -16.60 -13.65
N TYR A 68 -7.34 -17.44 -13.31
CA TYR A 68 -7.24 -18.08 -12.01
C TYR A 68 -5.84 -17.92 -11.44
N ALA A 69 -5.77 -17.57 -10.16
CA ALA A 69 -4.55 -17.62 -9.36
C ALA A 69 -4.80 -18.67 -8.25
N GLY A 70 -4.21 -19.86 -8.40
CA GLY A 70 -4.59 -20.99 -7.55
C GLY A 70 -6.10 -21.24 -7.61
N ASN A 71 -6.75 -21.23 -6.44
CA ASN A 71 -8.20 -21.43 -6.31
C ASN A 71 -9.03 -20.13 -6.36
N VAL A 72 -8.39 -18.99 -6.64
CA VAL A 72 -9.06 -17.69 -6.75
C VAL A 72 -9.43 -17.40 -8.19
N ARG A 73 -10.71 -17.14 -8.47
CA ARG A 73 -11.19 -16.69 -9.77
C ARG A 73 -11.04 -15.18 -9.89
N ILE A 74 -10.51 -14.68 -11.00
CA ILE A 74 -10.28 -13.25 -11.23
C ILE A 74 -11.07 -12.83 -12.48
N GLU A 75 -12.01 -11.92 -12.30
CA GLU A 75 -12.86 -11.34 -13.33
C GLU A 75 -12.40 -9.91 -13.65
N ARG A 76 -11.61 -9.76 -14.72
CA ARG A 76 -11.11 -8.46 -15.16
C ARG A 76 -12.03 -7.79 -16.16
N ARG A 77 -12.17 -6.49 -16.03
CA ARG A 77 -12.96 -5.66 -16.95
C ARG A 77 -12.13 -4.53 -17.51
N ARG A 78 -12.35 -4.25 -18.79
CA ARG A 78 -11.77 -3.07 -19.43
C ARG A 78 -12.38 -1.81 -18.82
N ALA A 79 -11.52 -0.88 -18.45
CA ALA A 79 -11.88 0.45 -17.97
C ALA A 79 -10.98 1.49 -18.64
N PHE A 80 -11.36 2.75 -18.54
CA PHE A 80 -10.51 3.85 -18.97
C PHE A 80 -9.26 3.92 -18.08
N VAL A 81 -8.09 3.96 -18.69
CA VAL A 81 -6.81 4.16 -18.01
C VAL A 81 -6.31 5.54 -18.40
N ALA A 82 -6.17 6.42 -17.42
CA ALA A 82 -5.69 7.78 -17.64
C ALA A 82 -4.21 7.80 -18.03
N GLU A 83 -3.86 8.62 -18.99
CA GLU A 83 -2.46 8.92 -19.29
C GLU A 83 -1.84 9.79 -18.17
N LYS A 84 -0.50 9.72 -18.02
CA LYS A 84 0.20 10.52 -17.01
C LYS A 84 0.00 12.01 -17.30
N GLY A 85 -0.51 12.75 -16.31
CA GLY A 85 -0.73 14.20 -16.43
C GLY A 85 -2.11 14.61 -16.97
N GLU A 86 -2.96 13.68 -17.40
CA GLU A 86 -4.31 14.00 -17.88
C GLU A 86 -5.18 14.55 -16.73
N ARG A 87 -5.63 15.82 -16.88
CA ARG A 87 -6.53 16.44 -15.89
C ARG A 87 -7.87 15.70 -15.84
N GLY A 88 -8.29 15.30 -14.63
CA GLY A 88 -9.52 14.54 -14.43
C GLY A 88 -9.47 13.08 -14.90
N GLY A 89 -8.39 12.65 -15.56
CA GLY A 89 -8.26 11.28 -16.08
C GLY A 89 -8.38 10.20 -15.00
N ARG A 90 -7.83 10.43 -13.81
CA ARG A 90 -7.98 9.50 -12.67
C ARG A 90 -9.45 9.33 -12.26
N ALA A 91 -10.21 10.42 -12.16
CA ALA A 91 -11.63 10.32 -11.78
C ALA A 91 -12.43 9.58 -12.84
N ARG A 92 -12.18 9.87 -14.14
CA ARG A 92 -12.78 9.13 -15.26
C ARG A 92 -12.44 7.64 -15.20
N GLY A 93 -11.19 7.29 -14.90
CA GLY A 93 -10.75 5.91 -14.72
C GLY A 93 -11.49 5.21 -13.59
N TRP A 94 -11.61 5.83 -12.42
CA TRP A 94 -12.33 5.28 -11.28
C TRP A 94 -13.82 5.08 -11.57
N ILE A 95 -14.48 6.06 -12.21
CA ILE A 95 -15.90 5.95 -12.59
C ILE A 95 -16.08 4.83 -13.63
N SER A 96 -15.25 4.81 -14.68
CA SER A 96 -15.30 3.80 -15.72
C SER A 96 -15.12 2.37 -15.17
N LEU A 97 -14.14 2.19 -14.26
CA LEU A 97 -13.91 0.90 -13.60
C LEU A 97 -15.10 0.52 -12.72
N SER A 98 -15.60 1.45 -11.90
CA SER A 98 -16.75 1.19 -11.04
C SER A 98 -17.97 0.74 -11.84
N LEU A 99 -18.27 1.39 -12.97
CA LEU A 99 -19.38 1.01 -13.85
C LEU A 99 -19.16 -0.38 -14.47
N ALA A 100 -17.94 -0.67 -14.95
CA ALA A 100 -17.61 -1.97 -15.54
C ALA A 100 -17.71 -3.12 -14.53
N VAL A 101 -17.22 -2.90 -13.29
CA VAL A 101 -17.30 -3.88 -12.19
C VAL A 101 -18.74 -4.01 -11.69
N THR A 102 -19.50 -2.90 -11.58
CA THR A 102 -20.92 -2.95 -11.25
C THR A 102 -21.69 -3.88 -12.19
N ARG A 103 -21.49 -3.68 -13.51
CA ARG A 103 -22.12 -4.56 -14.50
C ARG A 103 -21.69 -6.02 -14.30
N ALA A 104 -20.42 -6.29 -14.04
CA ALA A 104 -19.90 -7.64 -13.87
C ALA A 104 -20.53 -8.35 -12.66
N ILE A 105 -20.59 -7.70 -11.50
CA ILE A 105 -21.10 -8.31 -10.27
C ILE A 105 -22.64 -8.46 -10.31
N LEU A 106 -23.38 -7.48 -10.86
CA LEU A 106 -24.84 -7.55 -10.95
C LEU A 106 -25.33 -8.67 -11.88
N PHE A 107 -24.61 -8.93 -12.97
CA PHE A 107 -24.94 -9.96 -13.95
C PHE A 107 -24.15 -11.27 -13.73
N SER A 108 -23.45 -11.41 -12.62
CA SER A 108 -22.84 -12.68 -12.24
C SER A 108 -23.91 -13.75 -12.04
N ARG A 109 -23.65 -14.94 -12.61
CA ARG A 109 -24.48 -16.14 -12.38
C ARG A 109 -24.23 -16.77 -11.02
N GLU A 110 -23.10 -16.49 -10.44
CA GLU A 110 -22.73 -16.92 -9.10
C GLU A 110 -23.42 -16.06 -8.04
N ARG A 111 -23.93 -16.67 -6.97
CA ARG A 111 -24.43 -15.94 -5.79
C ARG A 111 -23.30 -15.80 -4.78
N PHE A 112 -23.22 -14.64 -4.16
CA PHE A 112 -22.23 -14.34 -3.13
C PHE A 112 -22.90 -14.20 -1.77
N ASP A 113 -22.27 -14.77 -0.74
CA ASP A 113 -22.65 -14.65 0.67
C ASP A 113 -22.05 -13.37 1.27
N THR A 114 -20.87 -12.98 0.81
CA THR A 114 -20.16 -11.77 1.24
C THR A 114 -19.56 -11.03 0.06
N VAL A 115 -19.61 -9.70 0.12
CA VAL A 115 -18.90 -8.79 -0.80
C VAL A 115 -17.91 -7.97 0.00
N VAL A 116 -16.62 -8.12 -0.30
CA VAL A 116 -15.52 -7.36 0.28
C VAL A 116 -15.12 -6.26 -0.70
N VAL A 117 -14.96 -5.02 -0.24
CA VAL A 117 -14.45 -3.92 -1.06
C VAL A 117 -13.26 -3.27 -0.39
N SER A 118 -12.19 -3.00 -1.17
CA SER A 118 -11.06 -2.22 -0.70
C SER A 118 -11.14 -0.77 -1.15
N SER A 119 -11.02 0.16 -0.21
CA SER A 119 -11.06 1.61 -0.41
C SER A 119 -9.75 2.26 0.08
N PRO A 120 -9.17 3.22 -0.65
CA PRO A 120 -9.63 3.87 -1.86
C PRO A 120 -9.48 3.02 -3.16
N PRO A 121 -10.13 3.46 -4.29
CA PRO A 121 -10.96 4.64 -4.42
C PRO A 121 -12.39 4.41 -3.89
N ILE A 122 -13.00 5.46 -3.35
CA ILE A 122 -14.35 5.37 -2.78
C ILE A 122 -15.41 4.95 -3.83
N THR A 123 -15.17 5.21 -5.12
CA THR A 123 -16.06 4.81 -6.19
C THR A 123 -16.25 3.30 -6.30
N MET A 124 -15.31 2.50 -5.81
CA MET A 124 -15.43 1.03 -5.79
C MET A 124 -16.44 0.52 -4.75
N THR A 125 -16.87 1.37 -3.83
CA THR A 125 -17.93 1.01 -2.89
C THR A 125 -19.29 0.89 -3.58
N LEU A 126 -19.52 1.60 -4.70
CA LEU A 126 -20.76 1.50 -5.46
C LEU A 126 -21.00 0.07 -6.02
N PRO A 127 -20.08 -0.54 -6.80
CA PRO A 127 -20.25 -1.92 -7.23
C PRO A 127 -20.41 -2.90 -6.06
N ALA A 128 -19.71 -2.67 -4.96
CA ALA A 128 -19.84 -3.54 -3.78
C ALA A 128 -21.20 -3.44 -3.12
N LEU A 129 -21.74 -2.23 -2.93
CA LEU A 129 -23.08 -2.00 -2.40
C LEU A 129 -24.18 -2.64 -3.27
N LEU A 130 -24.11 -2.38 -4.59
CA LEU A 130 -25.08 -2.92 -5.53
C LEU A 130 -24.96 -4.44 -5.63
N GLY A 131 -23.74 -4.98 -5.58
CA GLY A 131 -23.47 -6.41 -5.53
C GLY A 131 -24.03 -7.03 -4.25
N ALA A 132 -23.77 -6.45 -3.09
CA ALA A 132 -24.27 -6.92 -1.81
C ALA A 132 -25.82 -6.91 -1.78
N TRP A 133 -26.44 -5.83 -2.27
CA TRP A 133 -27.91 -5.76 -2.40
C TRP A 133 -28.45 -6.84 -3.36
N ARG A 134 -27.86 -6.99 -4.55
CA ARG A 134 -28.33 -7.94 -5.58
C ARG A 134 -28.27 -9.39 -5.12
N HIS A 135 -27.22 -9.75 -4.38
CA HIS A 135 -26.97 -11.10 -3.92
C HIS A 135 -27.48 -11.35 -2.49
N ARG A 136 -27.97 -10.32 -1.80
CA ARG A 136 -28.33 -10.33 -0.36
C ARG A 136 -27.14 -10.71 0.51
N ALA A 137 -25.95 -10.28 0.08
CA ALA A 137 -24.68 -10.59 0.70
C ALA A 137 -24.35 -9.63 1.86
N ARG A 138 -23.50 -10.07 2.78
CA ARG A 138 -22.88 -9.21 3.79
C ARG A 138 -21.86 -8.30 3.13
N LEU A 139 -21.79 -7.03 3.53
CA LEU A 139 -20.81 -6.08 3.03
C LEU A 139 -19.66 -5.95 4.02
N VAL A 140 -18.42 -6.12 3.53
CA VAL A 140 -17.18 -5.87 4.27
C VAL A 140 -16.41 -4.76 3.58
N ILE A 141 -15.93 -3.77 4.33
CA ILE A 141 -15.18 -2.65 3.79
C ILE A 141 -13.77 -2.66 4.37
N ASP A 142 -12.77 -2.89 3.52
CA ASP A 142 -11.35 -2.80 3.85
C ASP A 142 -10.86 -1.37 3.60
N VAL A 143 -10.74 -0.58 4.68
CA VAL A 143 -10.40 0.84 4.68
C VAL A 143 -8.89 0.99 4.83
N ARG A 144 -8.20 1.21 3.70
CA ARG A 144 -6.76 1.42 3.68
C ARG A 144 -6.37 2.86 3.98
N ASP A 145 -7.23 3.79 3.58
CA ASP A 145 -7.11 5.22 3.85
C ASP A 145 -8.51 5.76 4.13
N VAL A 146 -8.67 6.54 5.20
CA VAL A 146 -9.96 7.14 5.55
C VAL A 146 -10.25 8.30 4.61
N PHE A 147 -11.35 8.16 3.88
CA PHE A 147 -11.83 9.16 2.95
C PHE A 147 -13.01 9.93 3.59
N PRO A 148 -13.13 11.26 3.46
CA PRO A 148 -12.32 12.18 2.64
C PRO A 148 -11.06 12.73 3.33
N ASP A 149 -10.75 12.34 4.55
CA ASP A 149 -9.73 12.92 5.42
C ASP A 149 -8.34 12.95 4.77
N MET A 150 -7.97 11.87 4.07
CA MET A 150 -6.70 11.80 3.34
C MET A 150 -6.55 12.95 2.32
N GLY A 151 -7.63 13.29 1.60
CA GLY A 151 -7.62 14.39 0.64
C GLY A 151 -7.43 15.76 1.31
N VAL A 152 -7.98 15.95 2.50
CA VAL A 152 -7.79 17.16 3.33
C VAL A 152 -6.34 17.23 3.83
N ARG A 153 -5.78 16.14 4.35
CA ARG A 153 -4.41 16.08 4.88
C ARG A 153 -3.35 16.30 3.80
N LEU A 154 -3.62 15.86 2.58
CA LEU A 154 -2.76 16.14 1.42
C LEU A 154 -2.96 17.55 0.85
N GLY A 155 -3.87 18.35 1.41
CA GLY A 155 -4.15 19.71 0.94
C GLY A 155 -4.92 19.78 -0.38
N VAL A 156 -5.48 18.65 -0.84
CA VAL A 156 -6.27 18.59 -2.08
C VAL A 156 -7.65 19.19 -1.88
N TRP A 157 -8.20 19.08 -0.66
CA TRP A 157 -9.51 19.60 -0.29
C TRP A 157 -9.46 20.49 0.95
N LYS A 158 -10.40 21.46 1.03
CA LYS A 158 -10.57 22.31 2.21
C LYS A 158 -11.34 21.54 3.29
N ALA A 159 -10.82 21.46 4.50
CA ALA A 159 -11.41 20.72 5.62
C ALA A 159 -12.89 21.06 5.88
N ASN A 160 -13.24 22.36 5.83
CA ASN A 160 -14.59 22.85 6.10
C ASN A 160 -15.47 22.95 4.84
N GLY A 161 -15.05 22.36 3.72
CA GLY A 161 -15.81 22.38 2.47
C GLY A 161 -17.14 21.60 2.59
N SER A 162 -18.22 22.11 1.99
CA SER A 162 -19.52 21.43 1.96
C SER A 162 -19.43 20.03 1.32
N ILE A 163 -18.61 19.90 0.29
CA ILE A 163 -18.35 18.63 -0.40
C ILE A 163 -17.68 17.62 0.55
N VAL A 164 -16.69 18.02 1.32
CA VAL A 164 -15.99 17.16 2.29
C VAL A 164 -16.96 16.69 3.37
N ARG A 165 -17.80 17.59 3.89
CA ARG A 165 -18.83 17.22 4.86
C ARG A 165 -19.87 16.24 4.31
N ALA A 166 -20.36 16.49 3.09
CA ALA A 166 -21.31 15.59 2.44
C ALA A 166 -20.71 14.21 2.17
N LEU A 167 -19.45 14.16 1.67
CA LEU A 167 -18.74 12.91 1.45
C LEU A 167 -18.48 12.17 2.78
N GLY A 168 -18.06 12.87 3.83
CA GLY A 168 -17.87 12.28 5.14
C GLY A 168 -19.15 11.66 5.72
N ALA A 169 -20.29 12.35 5.59
CA ALA A 169 -21.59 11.83 5.99
C ALA A 169 -21.99 10.56 5.19
N ALA A 170 -21.77 10.57 3.86
CA ALA A 170 -22.04 9.44 2.99
C ALA A 170 -21.16 8.22 3.35
N VAL A 171 -19.87 8.46 3.56
CA VAL A 171 -18.90 7.43 3.98
C VAL A 171 -19.27 6.87 5.36
N GLY A 172 -19.58 7.72 6.33
CA GLY A 172 -20.03 7.29 7.65
C GLY A 172 -21.30 6.44 7.58
N THR A 173 -22.25 6.81 6.72
CA THR A 173 -23.46 5.99 6.48
C THR A 173 -23.09 4.64 5.89
N LEU A 174 -22.20 4.60 4.91
CA LEU A 174 -21.70 3.37 4.32
C LEU A 174 -21.05 2.45 5.37
N TYR A 175 -20.18 3.00 6.22
CA TYR A 175 -19.51 2.23 7.28
C TYR A 175 -20.52 1.65 8.28
N ARG A 176 -21.53 2.40 8.70
CA ARG A 176 -22.57 1.91 9.64
C ARG A 176 -23.41 0.77 9.07
N HIS A 177 -23.57 0.69 7.75
CA HIS A 177 -24.33 -0.38 7.09
C HIS A 177 -23.48 -1.62 6.76
N ALA A 178 -22.16 -1.53 6.86
CA ALA A 178 -21.28 -2.68 6.67
C ALA A 178 -21.42 -3.70 7.81
N ALA A 179 -21.34 -4.98 7.48
CA ALA A 179 -21.29 -6.05 8.47
C ALA A 179 -19.93 -6.03 9.22
N LEU A 180 -18.86 -5.63 8.51
CA LEU A 180 -17.52 -5.47 9.07
C LEU A 180 -16.80 -4.32 8.37
N VAL A 181 -16.11 -3.48 9.12
CA VAL A 181 -15.18 -2.46 8.61
C VAL A 181 -13.78 -2.78 9.11
N VAL A 182 -12.84 -2.92 8.19
CA VAL A 182 -11.46 -3.27 8.50
C VAL A 182 -10.60 -2.03 8.40
N ALA A 183 -9.89 -1.69 9.46
CA ALA A 183 -8.93 -0.59 9.53
C ALA A 183 -7.50 -1.12 9.42
N VAL A 184 -6.63 -0.39 8.73
CA VAL A 184 -5.20 -0.78 8.59
C VAL A 184 -4.29 -0.13 9.64
N THR A 185 -4.78 0.89 10.35
CA THR A 185 -4.02 1.58 11.41
C THR A 185 -4.92 1.90 12.60
N PRO A 186 -4.35 2.08 13.82
CA PRO A 186 -5.11 2.52 14.99
C PRO A 186 -5.86 3.84 14.79
N SER A 187 -5.27 4.83 14.11
CA SER A 187 -5.95 6.10 13.79
C SER A 187 -7.11 5.90 12.83
N ALA A 188 -6.94 5.07 11.79
CA ALA A 188 -8.04 4.73 10.90
C ALA A 188 -9.20 4.05 11.67
N ARG A 189 -8.87 3.16 12.62
CA ARG A 189 -9.85 2.54 13.50
C ARG A 189 -10.59 3.58 14.35
N ARG A 190 -9.88 4.52 14.97
CA ARG A 190 -10.50 5.62 15.75
C ARG A 190 -11.45 6.45 14.89
N SER A 191 -11.00 6.88 13.70
CA SER A 191 -11.83 7.66 12.78
C SER A 191 -13.10 6.90 12.34
N ILE A 192 -13.01 5.60 12.08
CA ILE A 192 -14.18 4.77 11.75
C ILE A 192 -15.16 4.71 12.93
N LEU A 193 -14.68 4.57 14.17
CA LEU A 193 -15.51 4.58 15.36
C LEU A 193 -16.21 5.94 15.57
N GLU A 194 -15.55 7.05 15.27
CA GLU A 194 -16.11 8.41 15.31
C GLU A 194 -17.26 8.61 14.31
N HIS A 195 -17.32 7.81 13.25
CA HIS A 195 -18.47 7.74 12.35
C HIS A 195 -19.66 6.95 12.90
N GLY A 196 -19.59 6.48 14.15
CA GLY A 196 -20.68 5.77 14.84
C GLY A 196 -20.81 4.30 14.44
N VAL A 197 -19.73 3.68 13.96
CA VAL A 197 -19.69 2.23 13.73
C VAL A 197 -19.50 1.50 15.06
N PRO A 198 -20.31 0.49 15.40
CA PRO A 198 -20.12 -0.31 16.61
C PRO A 198 -18.75 -0.95 16.67
N ALA A 199 -18.11 -0.94 17.85
CA ALA A 199 -16.72 -1.37 18.01
C ALA A 199 -16.49 -2.84 17.61
N GLU A 200 -17.48 -3.69 17.82
CA GLU A 200 -17.49 -5.12 17.45
C GLU A 200 -17.49 -5.34 15.93
N ARG A 201 -17.85 -4.32 15.15
CA ARG A 201 -17.80 -4.34 13.69
C ARG A 201 -16.56 -3.66 13.11
N VAL A 202 -15.62 -3.21 13.95
CA VAL A 202 -14.39 -2.56 13.49
C VAL A 202 -13.19 -3.40 13.86
N LEU A 203 -12.60 -4.07 12.86
CA LEU A 203 -11.42 -4.90 13.02
C LEU A 203 -10.16 -4.12 12.63
N LEU A 204 -9.11 -4.18 13.45
CA LEU A 204 -7.79 -3.70 13.09
C LEU A 204 -6.99 -4.84 12.44
N ALA A 205 -6.69 -4.70 11.15
CA ALA A 205 -5.86 -5.63 10.40
C ALA A 205 -4.79 -4.85 9.60
N PRO A 206 -3.62 -4.61 10.18
CA PRO A 206 -2.54 -3.85 9.54
C PRO A 206 -2.04 -4.50 8.24
N ASN A 207 -1.25 -3.76 7.46
CA ASN A 207 -0.61 -4.33 6.27
C ASN A 207 0.46 -5.33 6.71
N GLY A 208 1.55 -5.29 7.01
CA GLY A 208 2.56 -6.27 7.38
C GLY A 208 3.34 -6.81 6.18
N PHE A 209 4.17 -7.81 6.45
CA PHE A 209 5.03 -8.49 5.49
C PHE A 209 4.60 -9.96 5.31
N ALA A 210 4.53 -10.45 4.07
CA ALA A 210 4.18 -11.84 3.78
C ALA A 210 5.44 -12.71 3.84
N PHE A 211 5.62 -13.43 4.94
CA PHE A 211 6.79 -14.30 5.13
C PHE A 211 6.70 -15.58 4.30
N SER A 212 5.52 -16.02 3.90
CA SER A 212 5.30 -17.13 2.97
C SER A 212 5.96 -16.92 1.60
N GLN A 213 6.11 -15.66 1.16
CA GLN A 213 6.80 -15.31 -0.09
C GLN A 213 8.33 -15.32 0.03
N GLY A 214 8.86 -15.65 1.19
CA GLY A 214 10.28 -15.67 1.49
C GLY A 214 10.85 -14.31 1.86
N VAL A 215 11.97 -14.34 2.57
CA VAL A 215 12.75 -13.16 2.94
C VAL A 215 14.06 -13.19 2.17
N VAL A 216 14.42 -12.10 1.53
CA VAL A 216 15.74 -11.97 0.89
C VAL A 216 16.78 -11.75 1.98
N PRO A 217 17.75 -12.67 2.14
CA PRO A 217 18.78 -12.54 3.17
C PRO A 217 19.73 -11.38 2.85
N ARG A 218 20.16 -10.70 3.89
CA ARG A 218 21.21 -9.68 3.74
C ARG A 218 22.58 -10.37 3.63
N PRO A 219 23.38 -10.08 2.59
CA PRO A 219 24.70 -10.65 2.48
C PRO A 219 25.67 -10.02 3.50
N GLU A 220 26.71 -10.75 3.86
CA GLU A 220 27.84 -10.19 4.58
C GLU A 220 28.48 -9.05 3.77
N ARG A 221 28.88 -7.97 4.43
CA ARG A 221 29.27 -6.73 3.76
C ARG A 221 30.72 -6.37 3.97
N SER A 222 31.38 -6.01 2.88
CA SER A 222 32.66 -5.33 2.94
C SER A 222 32.48 -3.88 3.39
N GLN A 223 33.24 -3.44 4.38
CA GLN A 223 33.25 -2.04 4.84
C GLN A 223 33.84 -1.05 3.82
N ARG A 224 34.52 -1.55 2.76
CA ARG A 224 35.24 -0.72 1.77
C ARG A 224 34.39 -0.17 0.63
N ARG A 225 33.07 -0.45 0.60
CA ARG A 225 32.17 0.08 -0.43
C ARG A 225 31.44 1.35 0.05
N PRO A 226 30.97 2.21 -0.87
CA PRO A 226 30.15 3.37 -0.52
C PRO A 226 28.92 2.97 0.30
N PHE A 227 28.58 3.78 1.30
CA PHE A 227 27.34 3.62 2.08
C PHE A 227 26.14 3.89 1.17
N THR A 228 25.35 2.87 0.91
CA THR A 228 24.25 2.91 -0.04
C THR A 228 22.93 3.17 0.67
N ILE A 229 22.27 4.26 0.30
CA ILE A 229 20.95 4.66 0.76
C ILE A 229 19.93 4.30 -0.32
N ALA A 230 18.97 3.42 -0.01
CA ALA A 230 17.97 2.98 -0.96
C ALA A 230 16.62 3.62 -0.73
N TYR A 231 15.88 3.80 -1.82
CA TYR A 231 14.43 3.98 -1.80
C TYR A 231 13.82 3.01 -2.81
N ALA A 232 12.79 2.27 -2.40
CA ALA A 232 12.04 1.41 -3.31
C ALA A 232 10.53 1.62 -3.15
N GLY A 233 9.83 1.98 -4.24
CA GLY A 233 8.37 2.05 -4.26
C GLY A 233 7.77 3.19 -5.07
N ASN A 234 6.48 3.50 -4.79
CA ASN A 234 5.74 4.53 -5.51
C ASN A 234 6.34 5.92 -5.29
N MET A 235 6.52 6.67 -6.37
CA MET A 235 7.04 8.04 -6.41
C MET A 235 5.91 9.01 -6.73
N GLY A 236 5.25 9.52 -5.70
CA GLY A 236 4.12 10.43 -5.85
C GLY A 236 3.95 11.37 -4.67
N LEU A 237 2.89 12.17 -4.70
CA LEU A 237 2.62 13.26 -3.77
C LEU A 237 2.73 12.86 -2.28
N ALA A 238 2.36 11.62 -1.95
CA ALA A 238 2.40 11.12 -0.58
C ALA A 238 3.80 10.85 -0.03
N THR A 239 4.85 10.86 -0.87
CA THR A 239 6.20 10.39 -0.49
C THR A 239 7.22 11.51 -0.26
N GLY A 240 7.01 12.71 -0.80
CA GLY A 240 7.92 13.83 -0.57
C GLY A 240 9.38 13.63 -1.02
N LEU A 241 9.61 12.84 -2.08
CA LEU A 241 10.96 12.45 -2.55
C LEU A 241 11.84 13.61 -3.01
N GLY A 242 11.28 14.80 -3.24
CA GLY A 242 12.07 16.01 -3.54
C GLY A 242 13.12 16.27 -2.48
N MET A 243 12.77 16.10 -1.21
CA MET A 243 13.70 16.26 -0.07
C MET A 243 14.89 15.28 -0.12
N VAL A 244 14.69 14.08 -0.66
CA VAL A 244 15.77 13.09 -0.81
C VAL A 244 16.79 13.57 -1.83
N LEU A 245 16.35 14.20 -2.93
CA LEU A 245 17.23 14.82 -3.92
C LEU A 245 17.92 16.06 -3.36
N ASP A 246 17.25 16.87 -2.54
CA ASP A 246 17.87 18.00 -1.83
C ASP A 246 19.01 17.51 -0.93
N ALA A 247 18.78 16.43 -0.17
CA ALA A 247 19.82 15.82 0.66
C ALA A 247 20.97 15.22 -0.17
N ALA A 248 20.66 14.59 -1.30
CA ALA A 248 21.67 14.06 -2.21
C ALA A 248 22.53 15.18 -2.82
N ALA A 249 21.94 16.32 -3.15
CA ALA A 249 22.64 17.50 -3.63
C ALA A 249 23.60 18.09 -2.58
N LEU A 250 23.19 18.14 -1.32
CA LEU A 250 24.02 18.57 -0.19
C LEU A 250 25.20 17.61 0.09
N LEU A 251 25.04 16.34 -0.29
CA LEU A 251 26.05 15.29 -0.10
C LEU A 251 26.81 14.93 -1.38
N ARG A 252 26.74 15.78 -2.45
CA ARG A 252 27.34 15.45 -3.76
C ARG A 252 28.85 15.19 -3.73
N ASP A 253 29.56 15.86 -2.82
CA ASP A 253 31.03 15.77 -2.69
C ASP A 253 31.48 14.58 -1.81
N ARG A 254 30.52 13.83 -1.23
CA ARG A 254 30.77 12.64 -0.40
C ARG A 254 30.79 11.39 -1.30
N SER A 255 31.99 11.06 -1.82
CA SER A 255 32.20 9.88 -2.68
C SER A 255 31.96 8.53 -1.95
N ASP A 256 31.92 8.55 -0.63
CA ASP A 256 31.62 7.41 0.23
C ASP A 256 30.11 7.17 0.42
N LEU A 257 29.24 8.02 -0.16
CA LEU A 257 27.78 7.91 -0.08
C LEU A 257 27.15 7.75 -1.48
N ARG A 258 26.15 6.87 -1.59
CA ARG A 258 25.41 6.63 -2.83
C ARG A 258 23.92 6.49 -2.55
N PHE A 259 23.11 7.09 -3.41
CA PHE A 259 21.66 6.94 -3.39
C PHE A 259 21.20 6.02 -4.54
N VAL A 260 20.26 5.12 -4.26
CA VAL A 260 19.63 4.27 -5.27
C VAL A 260 18.12 4.41 -5.14
N LEU A 261 17.47 4.99 -6.17
CA LEU A 261 16.04 5.21 -6.21
C LEU A 261 15.39 4.25 -7.21
N ALA A 262 14.53 3.35 -6.73
CA ALA A 262 13.79 2.39 -7.55
C ALA A 262 12.29 2.60 -7.39
N GLY A 263 11.56 2.58 -8.51
CA GLY A 263 10.12 2.71 -8.53
C GLY A 263 9.59 3.57 -9.66
N GLY A 264 8.29 3.82 -9.60
CA GLY A 264 7.58 4.64 -10.57
C GLY A 264 6.45 5.41 -9.91
N GLY A 265 5.78 6.26 -10.65
CA GLY A 265 4.68 7.06 -10.13
C GLY A 265 4.60 8.42 -10.82
N LEU A 266 3.74 9.30 -10.30
CA LEU A 266 3.48 10.61 -10.93
C LEU A 266 4.72 11.50 -10.97
N ASP A 267 5.55 11.45 -9.93
CA ASP A 267 6.72 12.33 -9.81
C ASP A 267 7.99 11.71 -10.39
N ALA A 268 7.96 10.44 -10.85
CA ALA A 268 9.15 9.73 -11.30
C ALA A 268 9.91 10.46 -12.43
N ALA A 269 9.20 10.92 -13.46
CA ALA A 269 9.81 11.66 -14.58
C ALA A 269 10.40 13.01 -14.13
N LYS A 270 9.72 13.72 -13.21
CA LYS A 270 10.21 14.97 -12.64
C LYS A 270 11.48 14.75 -11.81
N LEU A 271 11.50 13.71 -10.99
CA LEU A 271 12.68 13.36 -10.19
C LEU A 271 13.86 12.96 -11.08
N GLN A 272 13.63 12.17 -12.11
CA GLN A 272 14.67 11.79 -13.08
C GLN A 272 15.23 13.00 -13.83
N ALA A 273 14.36 13.90 -14.31
CA ALA A 273 14.79 15.14 -14.97
C ALA A 273 15.63 16.02 -14.02
N ARG A 274 15.24 16.09 -12.75
CA ARG A 274 15.99 16.86 -11.74
C ARG A 274 17.36 16.25 -11.47
N ILE A 275 17.49 14.93 -11.35
CA ILE A 275 18.77 14.23 -11.19
C ILE A 275 19.72 14.60 -12.32
N GLN A 276 19.23 14.61 -13.57
CA GLN A 276 20.02 14.95 -14.75
C GLN A 276 20.41 16.45 -14.79
N SER A 277 19.46 17.35 -14.57
CA SER A 277 19.68 18.80 -14.67
C SER A 277 20.57 19.35 -13.55
N GLU A 278 20.55 18.76 -12.35
CA GLU A 278 21.39 19.15 -11.22
C GLU A 278 22.74 18.38 -11.17
N GLY A 279 22.96 17.43 -12.09
CA GLY A 279 24.19 16.65 -12.17
C GLY A 279 24.45 15.81 -10.91
N LEU A 280 23.40 15.17 -10.35
CA LEU A 280 23.51 14.38 -9.12
C LEU A 280 24.11 13.00 -9.41
N ASN A 281 25.44 12.96 -9.61
CA ASN A 281 26.17 11.72 -9.95
C ASN A 281 26.19 10.69 -8.80
N ASN A 282 25.87 11.10 -7.57
CA ASN A 282 25.72 10.23 -6.42
C ASN A 282 24.33 9.55 -6.34
N VAL A 283 23.42 9.82 -7.31
CA VAL A 283 22.06 9.26 -7.37
C VAL A 283 21.90 8.35 -8.59
N GLU A 284 21.64 7.07 -8.36
CA GLU A 284 21.22 6.10 -9.38
C GLU A 284 19.69 6.01 -9.41
N PHE A 285 19.08 6.18 -10.59
CA PHE A 285 17.66 6.03 -10.81
C PHE A 285 17.38 4.76 -11.64
N ARG A 286 16.77 3.74 -11.02
CA ARG A 286 16.52 2.42 -11.65
C ARG A 286 15.17 2.31 -12.37
N GLY A 287 14.26 3.26 -12.16
CA GLY A 287 12.90 3.11 -12.67
C GLY A 287 12.10 2.01 -11.94
N VAL A 288 11.06 1.50 -12.61
CA VAL A 288 10.17 0.49 -12.04
C VAL A 288 10.90 -0.85 -11.94
N VAL A 289 10.81 -1.46 -10.77
CA VAL A 289 11.40 -2.77 -10.45
C VAL A 289 10.30 -3.72 -9.95
N THR A 290 10.55 -5.01 -10.05
CA THR A 290 9.69 -6.06 -9.49
C THR A 290 9.72 -6.04 -7.96
N ARG A 291 8.77 -6.72 -7.34
CA ARG A 291 8.74 -6.89 -5.87
C ARG A 291 10.04 -7.52 -5.36
N ARG A 292 10.53 -8.55 -6.03
CA ARG A 292 11.75 -9.26 -5.67
C ARG A 292 12.98 -8.35 -5.77
N GLU A 293 13.15 -7.65 -6.88
CA GLU A 293 14.25 -6.69 -7.06
C GLU A 293 14.22 -5.55 -6.02
N SER A 294 13.01 -5.12 -5.62
CA SER A 294 12.83 -4.14 -4.53
C SER A 294 13.37 -4.67 -3.20
N LEU A 295 13.06 -5.91 -2.84
CA LEU A 295 13.57 -6.55 -1.62
C LEU A 295 15.08 -6.82 -1.69
N GLU A 296 15.60 -7.23 -2.86
CA GLU A 296 17.04 -7.40 -3.10
C GLU A 296 17.79 -6.08 -2.97
N LEU A 297 17.21 -4.97 -3.48
CA LEU A 297 17.78 -3.64 -3.28
C LEU A 297 17.85 -3.27 -1.80
N LEU A 298 16.81 -3.52 -1.02
CA LEU A 298 16.82 -3.28 0.43
C LEU A 298 17.83 -4.18 1.14
N ALA A 299 17.95 -5.44 0.73
CA ALA A 299 18.95 -6.37 1.27
C ALA A 299 20.38 -5.90 0.99
N LEU A 300 20.64 -5.27 -0.15
CA LEU A 300 21.93 -4.72 -0.54
C LEU A 300 22.20 -3.30 -0.01
N ALA A 301 21.20 -2.56 0.44
CA ALA A 301 21.37 -1.19 0.93
C ALA A 301 21.85 -1.15 2.39
N ASP A 302 22.63 -0.16 2.76
CA ASP A 302 23.08 0.06 4.14
C ASP A 302 21.98 0.71 4.98
N ALA A 303 21.21 1.59 4.36
CA ALA A 303 19.97 2.12 4.93
C ALA A 303 18.92 2.32 3.84
N THR A 304 17.65 2.31 4.23
CA THR A 304 16.55 2.75 3.39
C THR A 304 15.93 4.02 3.91
N ILE A 305 15.47 4.89 3.00
CA ILE A 305 14.67 6.07 3.37
C ILE A 305 13.20 5.73 3.18
N VAL A 306 12.40 6.02 4.21
CA VAL A 306 10.95 5.92 4.17
C VAL A 306 10.35 7.31 4.39
N PRO A 307 10.19 8.10 3.31
CA PRO A 307 9.64 9.43 3.41
C PRO A 307 8.11 9.40 3.25
N LEU A 308 7.42 10.21 4.07
CA LEU A 308 6.00 10.49 3.97
C LEU A 308 5.75 12.00 3.93
N HIS A 309 4.71 12.39 3.21
CA HIS A 309 4.23 13.75 3.25
C HIS A 309 3.82 14.13 4.67
N ARG A 310 4.23 15.32 5.14
CA ARG A 310 4.02 15.80 6.53
C ARG A 310 2.58 15.78 7.03
N GLY A 311 1.61 15.80 6.12
CA GLY A 311 0.18 15.75 6.45
C GLY A 311 -0.34 14.32 6.71
N LEU A 312 0.43 13.28 6.39
CA LEU A 312 0.03 11.88 6.59
C LEU A 312 0.51 11.37 7.96
N THR A 313 -0.24 11.69 9.00
CA THR A 313 0.09 11.32 10.39
C THR A 313 -0.50 9.98 10.84
N ASP A 314 -1.46 9.45 10.11
CA ASP A 314 -2.20 8.21 10.37
C ASP A 314 -1.82 7.04 9.45
N ALA A 315 -0.79 7.24 8.62
CA ALA A 315 -0.35 6.25 7.66
C ALA A 315 0.88 5.48 8.16
N ILE A 316 0.87 4.17 7.94
CA ILE A 316 2.04 3.29 8.08
C ILE A 316 2.34 2.72 6.70
N PRO A 317 3.39 3.20 6.00
CA PRO A 317 3.71 2.73 4.66
C PRO A 317 4.24 1.31 4.69
N SER A 318 3.86 0.49 3.71
CA SER A 318 4.30 -0.90 3.59
C SER A 318 5.82 -1.07 3.51
N LYS A 319 6.54 -0.02 3.06
CA LYS A 319 8.01 0.01 3.02
C LYS A 319 8.66 -0.16 4.40
N MET A 320 8.00 0.27 5.48
CA MET A 320 8.48 0.04 6.84
C MET A 320 8.53 -1.45 7.15
N PHE A 321 7.46 -2.18 6.81
CA PHE A 321 7.41 -3.62 7.03
C PHE A 321 8.44 -4.36 6.17
N ASP A 322 8.70 -3.89 4.94
CA ASP A 322 9.73 -4.43 4.07
C ASP A 322 11.13 -4.22 4.67
N ALA A 323 11.43 -3.01 5.13
CA ALA A 323 12.70 -2.69 5.76
C ALA A 323 12.93 -3.52 7.04
N LEU A 324 11.90 -3.64 7.89
CA LEU A 324 11.94 -4.44 9.10
C LEU A 324 12.16 -5.92 8.79
N ALA A 325 11.42 -6.50 7.83
CA ALA A 325 11.51 -7.91 7.48
C ALA A 325 12.87 -8.29 6.89
N ILE A 326 13.45 -7.42 6.06
CA ILE A 326 14.79 -7.60 5.50
C ILE A 326 15.88 -7.32 6.55
N GLY A 327 15.58 -6.60 7.63
CA GLY A 327 16.58 -6.10 8.58
C GLY A 327 17.43 -4.97 7.98
N CYS A 328 16.84 -4.12 7.12
CA CYS A 328 17.50 -2.95 6.57
C CYS A 328 17.33 -1.77 7.52
N PRO A 329 18.43 -1.11 7.97
CA PRO A 329 18.33 0.11 8.75
C PRO A 329 17.46 1.15 8.04
N MET A 330 16.58 1.83 8.79
CA MET A 330 15.59 2.73 8.22
C MET A 330 15.79 4.16 8.72
N ILE A 331 15.80 5.12 7.79
CA ILE A 331 15.66 6.55 8.09
C ILE A 331 14.23 6.93 7.73
N LEU A 332 13.41 7.13 8.75
CA LEU A 332 12.01 7.47 8.61
C LEU A 332 11.82 8.98 8.64
N SER A 333 11.31 9.55 7.54
CA SER A 333 10.89 10.94 7.49
C SER A 333 9.37 11.01 7.48
N ALA A 334 8.76 11.09 8.66
CA ALA A 334 7.31 11.01 8.83
C ALA A 334 6.87 11.68 10.15
N ARG A 335 5.56 11.72 10.39
CA ARG A 335 4.94 12.09 11.67
C ARG A 335 3.88 11.07 12.06
N GLY A 336 3.47 11.08 13.33
CA GLY A 336 2.37 10.27 13.85
C GLY A 336 2.68 8.77 13.92
N GLU A 337 1.75 7.92 13.51
CA GLU A 337 1.77 6.46 13.74
C GLU A 337 3.02 5.74 13.20
N SER A 338 3.58 6.21 12.10
CA SER A 338 4.85 5.67 11.58
C SER A 338 6.00 5.87 12.56
N VAL A 339 6.04 7.03 13.25
CA VAL A 339 7.08 7.33 14.25
C VAL A 339 6.88 6.47 15.48
N GLU A 340 5.63 6.26 15.93
CA GLU A 340 5.30 5.37 17.03
C GLU A 340 5.72 3.92 16.74
N LEU A 341 5.46 3.45 15.51
CA LEU A 341 5.89 2.12 15.07
C LEU A 341 7.42 1.99 15.05
N LEU A 342 8.13 3.02 14.56
CA LEU A 342 9.59 3.04 14.55
C LEU A 342 10.14 2.98 15.98
N ALA A 343 9.58 3.76 16.91
CA ALA A 343 9.98 3.76 18.31
C ALA A 343 9.77 2.39 18.97
N ARG A 344 8.64 1.73 18.71
CA ARG A 344 8.36 0.38 19.21
C ARG A 344 9.31 -0.67 18.64
N SER A 345 9.67 -0.57 17.38
CA SER A 345 10.58 -1.52 16.72
C SER A 345 12.06 -1.29 17.07
N GLN A 346 12.41 -0.11 17.57
CA GLN A 346 13.79 0.32 17.93
C GLN A 346 14.83 0.18 16.80
N THR A 347 14.41 0.22 15.53
CA THR A 347 15.22 -0.25 14.39
C THR A 347 15.74 0.83 13.46
N GLY A 348 15.49 2.08 13.70
CA GLY A 348 15.87 3.12 12.75
C GLY A 348 16.07 4.49 13.39
N LEU A 349 16.12 5.48 12.52
CA LEU A 349 16.26 6.88 12.89
C LEU A 349 15.08 7.68 12.36
N HIS A 350 14.52 8.56 13.18
CA HIS A 350 13.48 9.50 12.78
C HIS A 350 14.10 10.84 12.39
N VAL A 351 13.62 11.42 11.29
CA VAL A 351 13.91 12.79 10.86
C VAL A 351 12.63 13.52 10.49
N GLU A 352 12.58 14.82 10.72
CA GLU A 352 11.41 15.64 10.36
C GLU A 352 11.15 15.62 8.84
N PRO A 353 9.88 15.50 8.40
CA PRO A 353 9.51 15.60 7.00
C PRO A 353 9.78 16.99 6.43
N ASN A 354 10.20 17.03 5.16
CA ASN A 354 10.56 18.23 4.41
C ASN A 354 11.76 19.02 4.98
N ASP A 355 12.63 18.37 5.75
CA ASP A 355 13.89 18.92 6.25
C ASP A 355 15.07 18.14 5.66
N ALA A 356 15.62 18.63 4.55
CA ALA A 356 16.76 17.99 3.89
C ALA A 356 18.03 18.01 4.79
N ALA A 357 18.23 19.05 5.59
CA ALA A 357 19.34 19.12 6.51
C ALA A 357 19.25 18.09 7.63
N ALA A 358 18.04 17.87 8.19
CA ALA A 358 17.81 16.79 9.14
C ALA A 358 18.04 15.42 8.51
N LEU A 359 17.63 15.23 7.25
CA LEU A 359 17.89 13.98 6.51
C LEU A 359 19.39 13.76 6.30
N VAL A 360 20.14 14.80 5.93
CA VAL A 360 21.60 14.75 5.80
C VAL A 360 22.26 14.34 7.12
N ARG A 361 21.87 14.96 8.23
CA ARG A 361 22.38 14.57 9.57
C ARG A 361 22.07 13.09 9.88
N GLY A 362 20.86 12.64 9.61
CA GLY A 362 20.46 11.25 9.80
C GLY A 362 21.25 10.26 8.94
N ILE A 363 21.50 10.60 7.67
CA ILE A 363 22.34 9.77 6.78
C ILE A 363 23.76 9.68 7.31
N VAL A 364 24.36 10.80 7.70
CA VAL A 364 25.73 10.85 8.24
C VAL A 364 25.82 10.07 9.56
N GLU A 365 24.83 10.20 10.43
CA GLU A 365 24.75 9.44 11.67
C GLU A 365 24.69 7.93 11.40
N CYS A 366 23.81 7.48 10.49
CA CYS A 366 23.73 6.09 10.11
C CYS A 366 25.04 5.57 9.49
N SER A 367 25.70 6.36 8.65
CA SER A 367 26.95 5.95 8.01
C SER A 367 28.11 5.83 8.99
N ASN A 368 28.19 6.72 9.98
CA ASN A 368 29.21 6.71 11.03
C ASN A 368 28.99 5.60 12.08
N ASN A 369 27.73 5.16 12.27
CA ASN A 369 27.34 4.17 13.27
C ASN A 369 26.76 2.89 12.62
N ARG A 370 27.26 2.51 11.44
CA ARG A 370 26.75 1.41 10.60
C ARG A 370 26.44 0.14 11.40
N GLU A 371 27.40 -0.37 12.16
CA GLU A 371 27.24 -1.60 12.95
C GLU A 371 26.12 -1.53 13.99
N THR A 372 25.97 -0.37 14.63
CA THR A 372 24.91 -0.16 15.62
C THR A 372 23.53 -0.21 15.00
N PHE A 373 23.33 0.46 13.84
CA PHE A 373 22.05 0.43 13.14
C PHE A 373 21.77 -0.96 12.54
N GLU A 374 22.79 -1.66 12.07
CA GLU A 374 22.66 -3.02 11.55
C GLU A 374 22.21 -4.00 12.64
N ARG A 375 22.82 -3.97 13.82
CA ARG A 375 22.39 -4.78 14.98
C ARG A 375 20.96 -4.48 15.40
N ARG A 376 20.56 -3.21 15.47
CA ARG A 376 19.18 -2.82 15.77
C ARG A 376 18.18 -3.36 14.73
N SER A 377 18.57 -3.35 13.47
CA SER A 377 17.69 -3.83 12.38
C SER A 377 17.39 -5.33 12.46
N ILE A 378 18.30 -6.13 13.02
CA ILE A 378 18.06 -7.56 13.27
C ILE A 378 16.92 -7.76 14.29
N ALA A 379 16.88 -6.95 15.36
CA ALA A 379 15.76 -6.98 16.32
C ALA A 379 14.41 -6.65 15.65
N GLY A 380 14.43 -5.79 14.64
CA GLY A 380 13.24 -5.45 13.84
C GLY A 380 12.65 -6.62 13.06
N GLN A 381 13.46 -7.60 12.65
CA GLN A 381 12.97 -8.80 11.96
C GLN A 381 12.08 -9.64 12.88
N THR A 382 12.50 -9.81 14.13
CA THR A 382 11.68 -10.50 15.15
C THR A 382 10.40 -9.74 15.42
N PHE A 383 10.52 -8.43 15.64
CA PHE A 383 9.37 -7.55 15.89
C PHE A 383 8.31 -7.61 14.78
N VAL A 384 8.71 -7.51 13.51
CA VAL A 384 7.74 -7.56 12.41
C VAL A 384 7.13 -8.94 12.22
N ARG A 385 7.89 -10.00 12.47
CA ARG A 385 7.39 -11.37 12.41
C ARG A 385 6.34 -11.65 13.49
N GLU A 386 6.56 -11.16 14.70
CA GLU A 386 5.64 -11.38 15.81
C GLU A 386 4.37 -10.53 15.72
N HIS A 387 4.47 -9.31 15.20
CA HIS A 387 3.39 -8.32 15.29
C HIS A 387 2.75 -7.98 13.94
N PHE A 388 3.44 -8.21 12.83
CA PHE A 388 3.04 -7.77 11.49
C PHE A 388 3.27 -8.84 10.42
N ASP A 389 3.15 -10.11 10.78
CA ASP A 389 3.06 -11.20 9.82
C ASP A 389 1.74 -11.09 9.06
N ARG A 390 1.83 -10.71 7.77
CA ARG A 390 0.64 -10.54 6.91
C ARG A 390 -0.13 -11.83 6.75
N ASP A 391 0.55 -12.97 6.68
CA ASP A 391 -0.10 -14.25 6.47
C ASP A 391 -0.99 -14.59 7.68
N ALA A 392 -0.49 -14.35 8.89
CA ALA A 392 -1.27 -14.50 10.12
C ALA A 392 -2.42 -13.46 10.22
N ILE A 393 -2.15 -12.18 9.89
CA ILE A 393 -3.15 -11.12 9.91
C ILE A 393 -4.28 -11.39 8.91
N MET A 394 -3.95 -11.75 7.66
CA MET A 394 -4.94 -12.07 6.63
C MET A 394 -5.66 -13.39 6.94
N GLY A 395 -4.98 -14.33 7.57
CA GLY A 395 -5.58 -15.54 8.09
C GLY A 395 -6.68 -15.27 9.13
N GLY A 396 -6.42 -14.39 10.10
CA GLY A 396 -7.40 -13.95 11.09
C GLY A 396 -8.56 -13.17 10.47
N LEU A 397 -8.26 -12.29 9.50
CA LEU A 397 -9.28 -11.55 8.76
C LEU A 397 -10.17 -12.50 7.94
N ALA A 398 -9.57 -13.46 7.24
CA ALA A 398 -10.31 -14.45 6.45
C ALA A 398 -11.24 -15.30 7.33
N GLN A 399 -10.79 -15.72 8.52
CA GLN A 399 -11.62 -16.41 9.50
C GLN A 399 -12.80 -15.55 9.94
N THR A 400 -12.57 -14.27 10.25
CA THR A 400 -13.64 -13.35 10.64
C THR A 400 -14.67 -13.16 9.52
N ILE A 401 -14.21 -13.01 8.27
CA ILE A 401 -15.10 -12.88 7.10
C ILE A 401 -15.91 -14.16 6.88
N GLY A 402 -15.30 -15.35 7.01
CA GLY A 402 -15.99 -16.63 6.92
C GLY A 402 -17.11 -16.77 7.95
N ALA A 403 -16.88 -16.32 9.19
CA ALA A 403 -17.82 -16.41 10.28
C ALA A 403 -19.04 -15.47 10.15
N ILE A 404 -18.90 -14.32 9.48
CA ILE A 404 -20.01 -13.35 9.26
C ILE A 404 -20.76 -13.59 7.95
N ALA A 405 -20.26 -14.44 7.07
CA ALA A 405 -20.78 -14.71 5.72
C ALA A 405 -22.07 -15.56 5.72
#